data_cf58d8933526125e2701dc3f6a454e57
#
_entry.id   cf58d8933526125e2701dc3f6a454e57
#
_cell.length_a   1.000
_cell.length_b   1.000
_cell.length_c   1.000
_cell.angle_alpha   90.00
_cell.angle_beta   90.00
_cell.angle_gamma   90.00
#
_symmetry.space_group_name_H-M   'P 1'
#
loop_
_entity.id
_entity.type
_entity.pdbx_description
1 polymer ?
#
loop_
_entity_poly.entity_id
_entity_poly.type
_entity_poly.pdbx_seq_one_letter_code
_entity_poly.pdbx_strand_id
1 'polypeptide(L)'
;MKAKKLVTLTLAAAMVAASSVSVFAAELTDTDSTGQTEVKAHISGNAGNVSYIITIPDVIDFGELTQPEDNSTDHFKDVNYEVKATKIDGLDASTQNINVYVRDQNASVGGVDDFFITNKNNANLSFEYSVFNTTNPDSSSAINDNNMLQTVGYHLFSFDTEGDTMTGVLRFNQNNIYGYDITQIAGDYSGHMVFFSTIENK
;
A
#
# COMPACT_ATOMS: atom_id res chain seq x y z
N MET A 1 63.23 -19.73 -26.13
CA MET A 1 62.04 -19.85 -25.19
C MET A 1 61.43 -18.47 -25.03
N LYS A 2 60.24 -18.23 -25.57
CA LYS A 2 59.54 -16.93 -25.52
C LYS A 2 58.50 -16.99 -24.46
N ALA A 3 58.66 -16.26 -23.34
CA ALA A 3 57.69 -16.14 -22.28
C ALA A 3 56.52 -15.22 -22.73
N LYS A 4 55.32 -15.76 -22.85
CA LYS A 4 54.10 -15.01 -23.09
C LYS A 4 53.64 -14.36 -21.78
N LYS A 5 53.66 -13.01 -21.76
CA LYS A 5 53.08 -12.26 -20.67
C LYS A 5 51.55 -12.37 -20.74
N LEU A 6 50.98 -12.99 -19.73
CA LEU A 6 49.54 -13.02 -19.54
C LEU A 6 49.14 -11.69 -18.88
N VAL A 7 48.44 -10.84 -19.63
CA VAL A 7 47.80 -9.65 -19.06
C VAL A 7 46.48 -10.07 -18.48
N THR A 8 46.42 -10.14 -17.16
CA THR A 8 45.17 -10.39 -16.45
C THR A 8 44.38 -9.06 -16.38
N LEU A 9 43.41 -8.94 -17.24
CA LEU A 9 42.43 -7.86 -17.19
C LEU A 9 41.45 -8.13 -16.01
N THR A 10 41.70 -7.51 -14.87
CA THR A 10 40.75 -7.52 -13.77
C THR A 10 39.56 -6.61 -14.13
N LEU A 11 38.53 -7.22 -14.65
CA LEU A 11 37.23 -6.57 -14.81
C LEU A 11 36.65 -6.42 -13.40
N ALA A 12 36.74 -5.21 -12.85
CA ALA A 12 35.95 -4.86 -11.65
C ALA A 12 34.48 -4.83 -12.06
N ALA A 13 33.83 -5.98 -11.99
CA ALA A 13 32.39 -6.04 -12.03
C ALA A 13 31.92 -5.37 -10.75
N ALA A 14 31.43 -4.14 -10.84
CA ALA A 14 30.54 -3.57 -9.83
C ALA A 14 29.33 -4.48 -9.78
N MET A 15 29.35 -5.44 -8.85
CA MET A 15 28.14 -6.14 -8.46
C MET A 15 27.25 -5.11 -7.80
N VAL A 16 26.36 -4.55 -8.59
CA VAL A 16 25.09 -4.07 -8.07
C VAL A 16 24.45 -5.33 -7.46
N ALA A 17 24.60 -5.46 -6.16
CA ALA A 17 23.81 -6.41 -5.40
C ALA A 17 22.37 -5.92 -5.50
N ALA A 18 21.71 -6.24 -6.60
CA ALA A 18 20.27 -6.41 -6.58
C ALA A 18 20.06 -7.53 -5.56
N SER A 19 19.86 -7.16 -4.31
CA SER A 19 19.29 -8.06 -3.33
C SER A 19 17.91 -8.40 -3.89
N SER A 20 17.84 -9.44 -4.71
CA SER A 20 16.62 -10.16 -4.93
C SER A 20 16.24 -10.68 -3.55
N VAL A 21 15.44 -9.91 -2.85
CA VAL A 21 14.69 -10.43 -1.73
C VAL A 21 13.87 -11.54 -2.37
N SER A 22 14.29 -12.77 -2.14
CA SER A 22 13.45 -13.91 -2.44
C SER A 22 12.21 -13.71 -1.60
N VAL A 23 11.15 -13.21 -2.25
CA VAL A 23 9.82 -13.24 -1.70
C VAL A 23 9.52 -14.73 -1.55
N PHE A 24 9.77 -15.28 -0.38
CA PHE A 24 9.14 -16.51 -0.01
C PHE A 24 7.67 -16.15 0.11
N ALA A 25 6.91 -16.45 -0.94
CA ALA A 25 5.48 -16.52 -0.82
C ALA A 25 5.21 -17.49 0.33
N ALA A 26 4.70 -16.98 1.44
CA ALA A 26 4.21 -17.85 2.50
C ALA A 26 3.16 -18.74 1.82
N GLU A 27 3.36 -20.05 1.89
CA GLU A 27 2.40 -20.99 1.35
C GLU A 27 1.22 -20.96 2.32
N LEU A 28 0.12 -20.31 1.89
CA LEU A 28 -1.10 -20.24 2.68
C LEU A 28 -1.78 -21.59 2.62
N THR A 29 -1.89 -22.25 3.78
CA THR A 29 -2.62 -23.51 3.93
C THR A 29 -3.95 -23.25 4.66
N ASP A 30 -4.85 -24.19 4.62
CA ASP A 30 -6.12 -24.19 5.33
C ASP A 30 -6.00 -24.05 6.86
N THR A 31 -4.78 -24.22 7.40
CA THR A 31 -4.47 -24.08 8.83
C THR A 31 -3.60 -22.86 9.15
N ASP A 32 -3.07 -22.15 8.13
CA ASP A 32 -2.20 -20.98 8.29
C ASP A 32 -2.55 -19.95 7.19
N SER A 33 -3.61 -19.17 7.46
CA SER A 33 -4.23 -18.27 6.48
C SER A 33 -3.66 -16.84 6.49
N THR A 34 -2.63 -16.55 7.31
CA THR A 34 -2.06 -15.20 7.40
C THR A 34 -0.55 -15.25 7.20
N GLY A 35 -0.08 -14.60 6.13
CA GLY A 35 1.33 -14.33 5.89
C GLY A 35 1.58 -12.83 5.89
N GLN A 36 2.65 -12.37 6.54
CA GLN A 36 3.12 -11.00 6.45
C GLN A 36 4.38 -10.96 5.61
N THR A 37 4.37 -10.19 4.52
CA THR A 37 5.56 -9.88 3.73
C THR A 37 5.87 -8.40 3.88
N GLU A 38 7.08 -8.05 4.26
CA GLU A 38 7.53 -6.67 4.32
C GLU A 38 7.85 -6.18 2.91
N VAL A 39 7.08 -5.23 2.38
CA VAL A 39 7.37 -4.60 1.10
C VAL A 39 8.21 -3.34 1.34
N LYS A 40 9.46 -3.33 0.82
CA LYS A 40 10.36 -2.19 0.88
C LYS A 40 10.54 -1.61 -0.50
N ALA A 41 10.25 -0.33 -0.67
CA ALA A 41 10.60 0.42 -1.86
C ALA A 41 11.76 1.37 -1.55
N HIS A 42 12.81 1.35 -2.38
CA HIS A 42 13.89 2.32 -2.37
C HIS A 42 13.86 3.08 -3.68
N ILE A 43 13.64 4.39 -3.61
CA ILE A 43 13.70 5.26 -4.79
C ILE A 43 14.81 6.28 -4.57
N SER A 44 15.84 6.22 -5.39
CA SER A 44 16.89 7.23 -5.42
C SER A 44 16.45 8.39 -6.29
N GLY A 45 16.10 9.52 -5.68
CA GLY A 45 15.82 10.76 -6.39
C GLY A 45 17.10 11.52 -6.71
N ASN A 46 17.18 12.14 -7.90
CA ASN A 46 18.34 12.89 -8.38
C ASN A 46 18.40 14.33 -7.82
N ALA A 47 17.71 14.62 -6.73
CA ALA A 47 17.76 15.90 -6.02
C ALA A 47 18.74 15.79 -4.84
N GLY A 48 20.04 15.94 -5.12
CA GLY A 48 21.04 16.20 -4.09
C GLY A 48 21.31 15.06 -3.10
N ASN A 49 21.45 13.81 -3.56
CA ASN A 49 21.78 12.64 -2.72
C ASN A 49 20.76 12.28 -1.61
N VAL A 50 19.49 12.66 -1.74
CA VAL A 50 18.45 12.20 -0.83
C VAL A 50 18.11 10.74 -1.12
N SER A 51 18.13 9.90 -0.10
CA SER A 51 17.65 8.52 -0.18
C SER A 51 16.72 8.21 0.98
N TYR A 52 15.70 7.37 0.73
CA TYR A 52 14.75 6.99 1.75
C TYR A 52 14.21 5.57 1.55
N ILE A 53 13.67 5.01 2.62
CA ILE A 53 12.92 3.75 2.62
C ILE A 53 11.60 4.01 3.35
N ILE A 54 10.50 3.83 2.63
CA ILE A 54 9.15 3.81 3.20
C ILE A 54 8.68 2.36 3.25
N THR A 55 8.33 1.90 4.44
CA THR A 55 7.71 0.59 4.66
C THR A 55 6.20 0.75 4.65
N ILE A 56 5.54 -0.02 3.80
CA ILE A 56 4.08 -0.08 3.65
C ILE A 56 3.57 -1.43 4.15
N PRO A 57 2.28 -1.56 4.53
CA PRO A 57 1.70 -2.84 4.90
C PRO A 57 1.69 -3.80 3.70
N ASP A 58 1.94 -5.07 3.97
CA ASP A 58 1.88 -6.13 2.96
C ASP A 58 0.44 -6.60 2.74
N VAL A 59 -0.27 -6.87 3.82
CA VAL A 59 -1.67 -7.28 3.80
C VAL A 59 -2.43 -6.46 4.84
N ILE A 60 -3.61 -5.99 4.45
CA ILE A 60 -4.60 -5.44 5.37
C ILE A 60 -5.84 -6.31 5.23
N ASP A 61 -6.17 -7.03 6.28
CA ASP A 61 -7.24 -8.04 6.25
C ASP A 61 -8.43 -7.57 7.10
N PHE A 62 -9.59 -7.42 6.46
CA PHE A 62 -10.84 -7.17 7.16
C PHE A 62 -11.32 -8.39 7.96
N GLY A 63 -10.75 -9.57 7.71
CA GLY A 63 -11.25 -10.82 8.27
C GLY A 63 -12.66 -11.15 7.78
N GLU A 64 -13.42 -11.84 8.59
CA GLU A 64 -14.81 -12.19 8.24
C GLU A 64 -15.70 -10.95 8.22
N LEU A 65 -16.42 -10.75 7.10
CA LEU A 65 -17.46 -9.75 6.92
C LEU A 65 -18.81 -10.43 7.08
N THR A 66 -19.68 -9.85 7.91
CA THR A 66 -21.00 -10.39 8.22
C THR A 66 -22.09 -9.48 7.72
N GLN A 67 -23.14 -10.07 7.13
CA GLN A 67 -24.31 -9.34 6.73
C GLN A 67 -25.06 -8.84 7.98
N PRO A 68 -25.34 -7.53 8.10
CA PRO A 68 -26.10 -7.02 9.24
C PRO A 68 -27.57 -7.47 9.18
N GLU A 69 -28.23 -7.51 10.33
CA GLU A 69 -29.65 -7.86 10.42
C GLU A 69 -30.55 -6.76 9.85
N ASP A 70 -30.11 -5.51 9.93
CA ASP A 70 -30.77 -4.34 9.35
C ASP A 70 -29.74 -3.32 8.83
N ASN A 71 -30.18 -2.31 8.11
CA ASN A 71 -29.38 -1.21 7.58
C ASN A 71 -29.84 0.16 8.08
N SER A 72 -30.52 0.21 9.22
CA SER A 72 -31.00 1.46 9.83
C SER A 72 -29.84 2.31 10.40
N THR A 73 -28.74 1.67 10.71
CA THR A 73 -27.48 2.29 11.14
C THR A 73 -26.31 1.70 10.37
N ASP A 74 -25.19 2.42 10.31
CA ASP A 74 -23.99 1.91 9.70
C ASP A 74 -23.33 0.83 10.56
N HIS A 75 -22.87 -0.24 9.92
CA HIS A 75 -22.18 -1.36 10.55
C HIS A 75 -20.74 -1.42 10.01
N PHE A 76 -19.84 -0.71 10.66
CA PHE A 76 -18.46 -0.59 10.20
C PHE A 76 -17.57 -1.74 10.68
N LYS A 77 -16.71 -2.20 9.76
CA LYS A 77 -15.56 -3.04 10.04
C LYS A 77 -14.31 -2.23 9.76
N ASP A 78 -13.57 -1.88 10.81
CA ASP A 78 -12.37 -1.07 10.73
C ASP A 78 -11.13 -1.93 10.92
N VAL A 79 -10.09 -1.64 10.12
CA VAL A 79 -8.76 -2.26 10.25
C VAL A 79 -7.70 -1.19 10.16
N ASN A 80 -6.83 -1.13 11.17
CA ASN A 80 -5.70 -0.20 11.18
C ASN A 80 -4.61 -0.66 10.22
N TYR A 81 -3.91 0.30 9.62
CA TYR A 81 -2.70 0.07 8.87
C TYR A 81 -1.64 1.12 9.22
N GLU A 82 -0.38 0.80 8.97
CA GLU A 82 0.74 1.68 9.26
C GLU A 82 1.63 1.85 8.02
N VAL A 83 2.13 3.08 7.86
CA VAL A 83 3.20 3.43 6.91
C VAL A 83 4.34 4.05 7.71
N LYS A 84 5.56 3.61 7.46
CA LYS A 84 6.73 4.01 8.25
C LYS A 84 7.85 4.52 7.38
N ALA A 85 8.44 5.65 7.77
CA ALA A 85 9.71 6.13 7.22
C ALA A 85 10.86 5.38 7.91
N THR A 86 11.26 4.24 7.35
CA THR A 86 12.28 3.37 7.96
C THR A 86 13.67 3.96 7.87
N LYS A 87 13.94 4.71 6.78
CA LYS A 87 15.21 5.40 6.57
C LYS A 87 15.01 6.70 5.82
N ILE A 88 15.71 7.76 6.21
CA ILE A 88 15.80 9.03 5.49
C ILE A 88 17.22 9.56 5.60
N ASP A 89 17.91 9.74 4.46
CA ASP A 89 19.24 10.32 4.38
C ASP A 89 19.25 11.53 3.46
N GLY A 90 19.83 12.64 3.89
CA GLY A 90 20.10 13.82 3.05
C GLY A 90 18.88 14.69 2.75
N LEU A 91 17.71 14.43 3.36
CA LEU A 91 16.52 15.26 3.22
C LEU A 91 16.70 16.58 4.00
N ASP A 92 16.39 17.70 3.39
CA ASP A 92 16.23 18.97 4.10
C ASP A 92 14.80 19.06 4.68
N ALA A 93 14.64 18.55 5.90
CA ALA A 93 13.35 18.53 6.59
C ALA A 93 12.72 19.92 6.81
N SER A 94 13.47 21.01 6.64
CA SER A 94 12.93 22.38 6.74
C SER A 94 12.17 22.81 5.48
N THR A 95 12.47 22.23 4.33
CA THR A 95 11.94 22.63 3.03
C THR A 95 11.30 21.49 2.24
N GLN A 96 11.51 20.25 2.67
CA GLN A 96 11.10 19.05 1.91
C GLN A 96 10.37 18.04 2.79
N ASN A 97 9.46 17.29 2.14
CA ASN A 97 8.81 16.10 2.67
C ASN A 97 8.96 14.94 1.70
N ILE A 98 8.88 13.72 2.23
CA ILE A 98 8.57 12.53 1.45
C ILE A 98 7.07 12.32 1.54
N ASN A 99 6.35 12.61 0.44
CA ASN A 99 4.91 12.39 0.37
C ASN A 99 4.61 10.97 -0.12
N VAL A 100 3.67 10.33 0.54
CA VAL A 100 3.16 9.01 0.17
C VAL A 100 1.75 9.17 -0.35
N TYR A 101 1.49 8.57 -1.50
CA TYR A 101 0.21 8.56 -2.19
C TYR A 101 -0.30 7.13 -2.29
N VAL A 102 -1.62 6.98 -2.40
CA VAL A 102 -2.27 5.68 -2.57
C VAL A 102 -3.44 5.77 -3.54
N ARG A 103 -3.66 4.70 -4.29
CA ARG A 103 -4.83 4.53 -5.15
C ARG A 103 -5.22 3.06 -5.25
N ASP A 104 -6.45 2.78 -5.66
CA ASP A 104 -6.81 1.44 -6.10
C ASP A 104 -6.02 1.06 -7.36
N GLN A 105 -5.72 -0.21 -7.52
CA GLN A 105 -5.00 -0.72 -8.69
C GLN A 105 -5.70 -0.36 -10.01
N ASN A 106 -7.03 -0.34 -10.02
CA ASN A 106 -7.85 -0.07 -11.19
C ASN A 106 -8.25 1.40 -11.33
N ALA A 107 -7.87 2.26 -10.37
CA ALA A 107 -8.20 3.68 -10.40
C ALA A 107 -7.53 4.39 -11.57
N SER A 108 -8.25 5.31 -12.19
CA SER A 108 -7.75 6.17 -13.26
C SER A 108 -8.27 7.58 -13.11
N VAL A 109 -7.43 8.57 -13.42
CA VAL A 109 -7.82 9.98 -13.39
C VAL A 109 -9.02 10.21 -14.33
N GLY A 110 -10.12 10.72 -13.77
CA GLY A 110 -11.38 10.94 -14.50
C GLY A 110 -12.23 9.69 -14.73
N GLY A 111 -11.88 8.57 -14.08
CA GLY A 111 -12.64 7.32 -14.09
C GLY A 111 -13.12 6.94 -12.68
N VAL A 112 -13.26 5.64 -12.45
CA VAL A 112 -13.51 5.11 -11.10
C VAL A 112 -12.23 5.28 -10.28
N ASP A 113 -12.35 5.89 -9.13
CA ASP A 113 -11.26 6.25 -8.25
C ASP A 113 -11.44 5.77 -6.80
N ASP A 114 -12.52 5.05 -6.53
CA ASP A 114 -12.79 4.41 -5.24
C ASP A 114 -11.97 3.13 -5.06
N PHE A 115 -11.93 2.64 -3.83
CA PHE A 115 -11.23 1.42 -3.45
C PHE A 115 -12.20 0.24 -3.35
N PHE A 116 -11.83 -0.90 -3.95
CA PHE A 116 -12.70 -2.07 -4.01
C PHE A 116 -12.01 -3.35 -3.57
N ILE A 117 -12.77 -4.22 -2.91
CA ILE A 117 -12.50 -5.65 -2.86
C ILE A 117 -13.42 -6.38 -3.84
N THR A 118 -12.85 -7.30 -4.60
CA THR A 118 -13.56 -8.06 -5.65
C THR A 118 -13.49 -9.54 -5.34
N ASN A 119 -14.60 -10.24 -5.57
CA ASN A 119 -14.69 -11.69 -5.37
C ASN A 119 -13.71 -12.43 -6.31
N LYS A 120 -12.89 -13.33 -5.76
CA LYS A 120 -11.86 -14.05 -6.50
C LYS A 120 -12.43 -14.93 -7.63
N ASN A 121 -13.67 -15.37 -7.48
CA ASN A 121 -14.35 -16.26 -8.44
C ASN A 121 -15.36 -15.54 -9.34
N ASN A 122 -15.69 -14.27 -9.05
CA ASN A 122 -16.66 -13.48 -9.80
C ASN A 122 -16.25 -12.00 -9.86
N ALA A 123 -15.55 -11.60 -10.92
CA ALA A 123 -15.07 -10.24 -11.10
C ALA A 123 -16.16 -9.16 -11.21
N ASN A 124 -17.43 -9.55 -11.39
CA ASN A 124 -18.55 -8.60 -11.40
C ASN A 124 -19.10 -8.31 -10.00
N LEU A 125 -18.57 -8.98 -8.99
CA LEU A 125 -18.98 -8.83 -7.60
C LEU A 125 -17.89 -8.11 -6.82
N SER A 126 -18.06 -6.82 -6.64
CA SER A 126 -17.13 -5.95 -5.94
C SER A 126 -17.85 -5.11 -4.90
N PHE A 127 -17.17 -4.84 -3.80
CA PHE A 127 -17.66 -3.97 -2.72
C PHE A 127 -16.61 -2.90 -2.41
N GLU A 128 -17.10 -1.68 -2.24
CA GLU A 128 -16.29 -0.53 -1.91
C GLU A 128 -15.87 -0.53 -0.42
N TYR A 129 -14.65 -0.02 -0.16
CA TYR A 129 -14.19 0.32 1.17
C TYR A 129 -13.55 1.72 1.17
N SER A 130 -13.54 2.35 2.33
CA SER A 130 -12.99 3.69 2.51
C SER A 130 -11.60 3.63 3.13
N VAL A 131 -10.72 4.55 2.71
CA VAL A 131 -9.36 4.70 3.24
C VAL A 131 -9.28 6.03 4.00
N PHE A 132 -8.79 5.97 5.24
CA PHE A 132 -8.59 7.14 6.10
C PHE A 132 -7.11 7.26 6.48
N ASN A 133 -6.59 8.46 6.48
CA ASN A 133 -5.24 8.79 6.96
C ASN A 133 -5.22 9.20 8.44
N THR A 134 -6.14 8.70 9.20
CA THR A 134 -6.33 8.96 10.63
C THR A 134 -6.78 7.70 11.35
N THR A 135 -6.56 7.65 12.65
CA THR A 135 -7.08 6.58 13.54
C THR A 135 -8.51 6.85 14.05
N ASN A 136 -9.10 8.00 13.69
CA ASN A 136 -10.47 8.36 14.07
C ASN A 136 -11.31 8.69 12.83
N PRO A 137 -11.77 7.68 12.09
CA PRO A 137 -12.53 7.86 10.85
C PRO A 137 -13.90 8.53 11.05
N ASP A 138 -14.49 8.45 12.26
CA ASP A 138 -15.79 9.07 12.53
C ASP A 138 -15.77 10.60 12.55
N SER A 139 -14.58 11.21 12.69
CA SER A 139 -14.40 12.68 12.72
C SER A 139 -13.74 13.24 11.46
N SER A 140 -13.57 12.43 10.41
CA SER A 140 -12.88 12.81 9.18
C SER A 140 -13.54 12.19 7.96
N SER A 141 -13.30 12.78 6.80
CA SER A 141 -13.68 12.19 5.51
C SER A 141 -12.65 11.16 5.06
N ALA A 142 -13.08 10.20 4.26
CA ALA A 142 -12.16 9.32 3.54
C ALA A 142 -11.28 10.13 2.58
N ILE A 143 -10.11 9.60 2.23
CA ILE A 143 -9.14 10.36 1.42
C ILE A 143 -9.65 10.68 0.01
N ASN A 144 -10.59 9.90 -0.52
CA ASN A 144 -11.21 10.09 -1.83
C ASN A 144 -12.46 10.98 -1.80
N ASP A 145 -13.10 11.22 -0.64
CA ASP A 145 -14.36 11.98 -0.56
C ASP A 145 -14.22 13.46 -0.97
N ASN A 146 -13.08 14.07 -0.63
CA ASN A 146 -12.85 15.51 -0.82
C ASN A 146 -11.56 15.81 -1.60
N ASN A 147 -10.88 14.82 -2.10
CA ASN A 147 -9.64 14.96 -2.83
C ASN A 147 -9.81 14.49 -4.26
N MET A 148 -9.16 15.19 -5.19
CA MET A 148 -9.08 14.72 -6.56
C MET A 148 -7.96 13.69 -6.69
N LEU A 149 -8.24 12.59 -7.38
CA LEU A 149 -7.22 11.62 -7.74
C LEU A 149 -6.17 12.30 -8.62
N GLN A 150 -4.94 12.36 -8.12
CA GLN A 150 -3.79 12.81 -8.88
C GLN A 150 -3.25 11.65 -9.74
N THR A 151 -2.33 11.94 -10.65
CA THR A 151 -1.72 10.92 -11.53
C THR A 151 -1.13 9.73 -10.73
N VAL A 152 -0.60 9.98 -9.54
CA VAL A 152 0.05 8.97 -8.68
C VAL A 152 -0.87 8.41 -7.59
N GLY A 153 -2.03 9.03 -7.33
CA GLY A 153 -2.98 8.63 -6.29
C GLY A 153 -3.44 9.80 -5.41
N TYR A 154 -4.15 9.47 -4.35
CA TYR A 154 -4.52 10.39 -3.28
C TYR A 154 -3.36 10.57 -2.31
N HIS A 155 -3.10 11.79 -1.88
CA HIS A 155 -2.14 12.04 -0.82
C HIS A 155 -2.57 11.33 0.46
N LEU A 156 -1.67 10.55 1.03
CA LEU A 156 -1.92 9.76 2.23
C LEU A 156 -1.20 10.32 3.44
N PHE A 157 0.13 10.37 3.39
CA PHE A 157 1.00 10.82 4.50
C PHE A 157 2.20 11.60 3.99
N SER A 158 2.78 12.43 4.87
CA SER A 158 4.04 13.13 4.64
C SER A 158 5.03 12.81 5.75
N PHE A 159 6.28 12.54 5.37
CA PHE A 159 7.37 12.21 6.29
C PHE A 159 8.54 13.17 6.08
N ASP A 160 9.16 13.60 7.16
CA ASP A 160 10.41 14.37 7.15
C ASP A 160 11.43 13.87 8.19
N THR A 161 11.04 12.93 9.01
CA THR A 161 11.86 12.38 10.11
C THR A 161 11.96 10.86 9.99
N GLU A 162 13.19 10.34 10.07
CA GLU A 162 13.44 8.90 10.10
C GLU A 162 12.83 8.26 11.35
N GLY A 163 12.19 7.12 11.17
CA GLY A 163 11.53 6.35 12.22
C GLY A 163 10.07 6.70 12.44
N ASP A 164 9.58 7.80 11.85
CA ASP A 164 8.18 8.18 11.98
C ASP A 164 7.26 7.10 11.41
N THR A 165 6.16 6.88 12.13
CA THR A 165 5.09 5.96 11.75
C THR A 165 3.77 6.72 11.72
N MET A 166 3.06 6.62 10.62
CA MET A 166 1.72 7.16 10.45
C MET A 166 0.73 6.02 10.36
N THR A 167 -0.38 6.14 11.09
CA THR A 167 -1.43 5.12 11.16
C THR A 167 -2.71 5.64 10.52
N GLY A 168 -3.32 4.81 9.70
CA GLY A 168 -4.63 5.05 9.11
C GLY A 168 -5.60 3.91 9.37
N VAL A 169 -6.81 4.03 8.84
CA VAL A 169 -7.88 3.04 8.94
C VAL A 169 -8.42 2.72 7.55
N LEU A 170 -8.59 1.44 7.26
CA LEU A 170 -9.51 0.99 6.22
C LEU A 170 -10.84 0.67 6.87
N ARG A 171 -11.93 1.16 6.27
CA ARG A 171 -13.29 0.95 6.76
C ARG A 171 -14.14 0.30 5.70
N PHE A 172 -14.73 -0.83 6.03
CA PHE A 172 -15.76 -1.46 5.24
C PHE A 172 -17.13 -1.26 5.91
N ASN A 173 -18.09 -0.70 5.17
CA ASN A 173 -19.46 -0.64 5.66
C ASN A 173 -20.17 -1.95 5.30
N GLN A 174 -20.47 -2.77 6.30
CA GLN A 174 -21.14 -4.05 6.10
C GLN A 174 -22.58 -3.90 5.57
N ASN A 175 -23.16 -2.70 5.61
CA ASN A 175 -24.41 -2.42 4.91
C ASN A 175 -24.30 -2.60 3.39
N ASN A 176 -23.09 -2.54 2.82
CA ASN A 176 -22.84 -2.80 1.40
C ASN A 176 -23.20 -4.23 0.99
N ILE A 177 -23.27 -5.15 1.94
CA ILE A 177 -23.67 -6.55 1.69
C ILE A 177 -25.09 -6.87 2.23
N TYR A 178 -25.80 -5.87 2.80
CA TYR A 178 -27.16 -6.04 3.29
C TYR A 178 -28.14 -6.33 2.14
N GLY A 179 -29.04 -7.30 2.34
CA GLY A 179 -30.09 -7.64 1.38
C GLY A 179 -29.63 -8.51 0.21
N TYR A 180 -28.36 -8.82 0.10
CA TYR A 180 -27.90 -9.84 -0.86
C TYR A 180 -28.24 -11.26 -0.38
N ASP A 181 -28.45 -12.17 -1.31
CA ASP A 181 -28.46 -13.60 -0.99
C ASP A 181 -27.02 -14.02 -0.62
N ILE A 182 -26.80 -14.36 0.64
CA ILE A 182 -25.49 -14.69 1.16
C ILE A 182 -24.82 -15.83 0.40
N THR A 183 -25.60 -16.77 -0.15
CA THR A 183 -25.07 -17.88 -0.93
C THR A 183 -24.51 -17.45 -2.28
N GLN A 184 -24.90 -16.29 -2.79
CA GLN A 184 -24.44 -15.73 -4.05
C GLN A 184 -23.20 -14.83 -3.87
N ILE A 185 -23.04 -14.24 -2.69
CA ILE A 185 -21.94 -13.34 -2.40
C ILE A 185 -20.85 -13.98 -1.52
N ALA A 186 -21.10 -15.17 -0.97
CA ALA A 186 -20.10 -15.85 -0.15
C ALA A 186 -18.84 -16.15 -0.96
N GLY A 187 -17.68 -16.03 -0.32
CA GLY A 187 -16.37 -16.33 -0.92
C GLY A 187 -15.28 -15.36 -0.48
N ASP A 188 -14.09 -15.59 -1.02
CA ASP A 188 -12.93 -14.73 -0.77
C ASP A 188 -12.97 -13.50 -1.65
N TYR A 189 -12.63 -12.36 -1.07
CA TYR A 189 -12.50 -11.08 -1.74
C TYR A 189 -11.09 -10.55 -1.58
N SER A 190 -10.59 -9.86 -2.59
CA SER A 190 -9.31 -9.14 -2.52
C SER A 190 -9.34 -7.89 -3.35
N GLY A 191 -8.57 -6.90 -2.94
CA GLY A 191 -8.27 -5.67 -3.67
C GLY A 191 -6.79 -5.36 -3.56
N HIS A 192 -6.30 -4.39 -4.32
CA HIS A 192 -4.91 -3.98 -4.30
C HIS A 192 -4.81 -2.47 -4.19
N MET A 193 -4.09 -2.01 -3.18
CA MET A 193 -3.68 -0.62 -3.05
C MET A 193 -2.29 -0.44 -3.66
N VAL A 194 -2.15 0.55 -4.53
CA VAL A 194 -0.86 0.93 -5.12
C VAL A 194 -0.35 2.16 -4.39
N PHE A 195 0.79 2.00 -3.73
CA PHE A 195 1.47 3.09 -3.04
C PHE A 195 2.54 3.70 -3.95
N PHE A 196 2.67 5.01 -3.89
CA PHE A 196 3.71 5.77 -4.55
C PHE A 196 4.31 6.77 -3.56
N SER A 197 5.61 7.02 -3.64
CA SER A 197 6.26 8.01 -2.79
C SER A 197 7.19 8.91 -3.61
N THR A 198 7.26 10.19 -3.23
CA THR A 198 8.12 11.19 -3.88
C THR A 198 8.56 12.24 -2.89
N ILE A 199 9.70 12.90 -3.20
CA ILE A 199 10.16 14.07 -2.45
C ILE A 199 9.49 15.31 -3.04
N GLU A 200 8.91 16.13 -2.19
CA GLU A 200 8.26 17.38 -2.59
C GLU A 200 8.68 18.52 -1.67
N ASN A 201 8.66 19.73 -2.18
CA ASN A 201 8.86 20.95 -1.38
C ASN A 201 7.62 21.22 -0.52
N LYS A 202 7.87 21.67 0.73
CA LYS A 202 6.83 22.13 1.64
C LYS A 202 6.15 23.41 1.18
#